data_f71ea576c3f3d47e536820b5006b7b35
#
_entry.id   f71ea576c3f3d47e536820b5006b7b35
#
_cell.length_a   1.000
_cell.length_b   1.000
_cell.length_c   1.000
_cell.angle_alpha   90.00
_cell.angle_beta   90.00
_cell.angle_gamma   90.00
#
_symmetry.space_group_name_H-M   'P 1'
#
loop_
_entity.id
_entity.type
_entity.pdbx_description
1 polymer ?
#
loop_
_entity_poly.entity_id
_entity_poly.type
_entity_poly.pdbx_seq_one_letter_code
_entity_poly.pdbx_strand_id
1 'polypeptide(L)'
;MDASRRRKTILKRLGGASAPIPAAALGAELGVSRQIVVGDVALLRAAGHPVRATNRGYLLSRPTTRPRRSFPVQHTRDEIAAELEAILQEGGTVLDTSIEHRLYGQITVDLILRDRADLAQFLARLPESSSLAELTNGWHTHTVEADSEEVLDAVGRRLDELGFLREEC
;
A
#
# COMPACT_ATOMS: atom_id res chain seq x y z
N MET A 1 25.67 11.39 -13.93
CA MET A 1 25.64 10.02 -13.32
C MET A 1 25.07 9.07 -14.37
N ASP A 2 25.75 7.96 -14.64
CA ASP A 2 25.23 6.95 -15.56
C ASP A 2 24.03 6.18 -14.94
N ALA A 3 23.27 5.49 -15.80
CA ALA A 3 22.02 4.84 -15.40
C ALA A 3 22.23 3.70 -14.38
N SER A 4 23.33 2.94 -14.50
CA SER A 4 23.62 1.85 -13.57
C SER A 4 23.91 2.37 -12.16
N ARG A 5 24.75 3.39 -12.07
CA ARG A 5 25.09 4.06 -10.81
C ARG A 5 23.86 4.72 -10.19
N ARG A 6 23.00 5.32 -11.01
CA ARG A 6 21.74 5.92 -10.56
C ARG A 6 20.81 4.90 -9.93
N ARG A 7 20.59 3.75 -10.57
CA ARG A 7 19.78 2.65 -10.03
C ARG A 7 20.33 2.11 -8.69
N LYS A 8 21.64 1.93 -8.58
CA LYS A 8 22.26 1.55 -7.30
C LYS A 8 22.01 2.58 -6.19
N THR A 9 22.07 3.86 -6.54
CA THR A 9 21.79 4.94 -5.59
C THR A 9 20.33 4.94 -5.16
N ILE A 10 19.39 4.72 -6.10
CA ILE A 10 17.96 4.56 -5.77
C ILE A 10 17.76 3.43 -4.76
N LEU A 11 18.30 2.24 -5.01
CA LEU A 11 18.19 1.11 -4.07
C LEU A 11 18.75 1.45 -2.69
N LYS A 12 19.91 2.09 -2.63
CA LYS A 12 20.50 2.52 -1.36
C LYS A 12 19.60 3.50 -0.60
N ARG A 13 19.03 4.47 -1.31
CA ARG A 13 18.11 5.45 -0.71
C ARG A 13 16.84 4.79 -0.18
N LEU A 14 16.24 3.90 -0.96
CA LEU A 14 15.05 3.15 -0.54
C LEU A 14 15.35 2.20 0.62
N GLY A 15 16.51 1.57 0.64
CA GLY A 15 16.93 0.68 1.74
C GLY A 15 17.12 1.39 3.08
N GLY A 16 17.51 2.65 3.06
CA GLY A 16 17.65 3.49 4.27
C GLY A 16 16.40 4.25 4.67
N ALA A 17 15.33 4.18 3.88
CA ALA A 17 14.12 4.95 4.14
C ALA A 17 13.16 4.23 5.09
N SER A 18 12.54 4.98 5.99
CA SER A 18 11.46 4.51 6.87
C SER A 18 10.05 4.76 6.30
N ALA A 19 9.94 5.55 5.25
CA ALA A 19 8.70 5.92 4.59
C ALA A 19 8.86 5.90 3.07
N PRO A 20 7.78 5.79 2.28
CA PRO A 20 7.85 5.86 0.83
C PRO A 20 8.48 7.17 0.36
N ILE A 21 9.34 7.10 -0.67
CA ILE A 21 9.98 8.26 -1.28
C ILE A 21 9.32 8.53 -2.64
N PRO A 22 8.74 9.73 -2.84
CA PRO A 22 8.16 10.09 -4.14
C PRO A 22 9.20 10.06 -5.27
N ALA A 23 8.79 9.62 -6.46
CA ALA A 23 9.68 9.62 -7.63
C ALA A 23 10.25 11.01 -7.97
N ALA A 24 9.46 12.06 -7.75
CA ALA A 24 9.90 13.43 -7.96
C ALA A 24 11.02 13.85 -6.98
N ALA A 25 10.94 13.41 -5.72
CA ALA A 25 11.98 13.67 -4.72
C ALA A 25 13.29 12.96 -5.08
N LEU A 26 13.22 11.67 -5.47
CA LEU A 26 14.38 10.93 -5.97
C LEU A 26 14.97 11.60 -7.22
N GLY A 27 14.12 12.08 -8.13
CA GLY A 27 14.54 12.78 -9.32
C GLY A 27 15.31 14.06 -8.99
N ALA A 28 14.81 14.86 -8.06
CA ALA A 28 15.46 16.08 -7.60
C ALA A 28 16.85 15.79 -6.96
N GLU A 29 16.93 14.77 -6.10
CA GLU A 29 18.20 14.36 -5.47
C GLU A 29 19.23 13.87 -6.50
N LEU A 30 18.80 13.24 -7.57
CA LEU A 30 19.67 12.60 -8.57
C LEU A 30 19.90 13.45 -9.82
N GLY A 31 19.28 14.63 -9.91
CA GLY A 31 19.39 15.55 -11.05
C GLY A 31 18.74 15.01 -12.34
N VAL A 32 17.65 14.24 -12.20
CA VAL A 32 16.90 13.67 -13.33
C VAL A 32 15.39 13.92 -13.19
N SER A 33 14.66 13.74 -14.29
CA SER A 33 13.20 13.87 -14.24
C SER A 33 12.52 12.74 -13.46
N ARG A 34 11.31 13.00 -12.96
CA ARG A 34 10.45 11.98 -12.36
C ARG A 34 10.29 10.76 -13.27
N GLN A 35 10.12 10.98 -14.56
CA GLN A 35 9.91 9.90 -15.53
C GLN A 35 11.13 8.97 -15.68
N ILE A 36 12.34 9.51 -15.57
CA ILE A 36 13.57 8.70 -15.56
C ILE A 36 13.60 7.81 -14.31
N VAL A 37 13.24 8.33 -13.15
CA VAL A 37 13.14 7.53 -11.91
C VAL A 37 12.11 6.40 -12.05
N VAL A 38 10.94 6.69 -12.62
CA VAL A 38 9.90 5.67 -12.88
C VAL A 38 10.45 4.54 -13.77
N GLY A 39 11.16 4.88 -14.82
CA GLY A 39 11.81 3.90 -15.70
C GLY A 39 12.90 3.09 -14.99
N ASP A 40 13.74 3.73 -14.19
CA ASP A 40 14.78 3.04 -13.41
C ASP A 40 14.17 2.07 -12.38
N VAL A 41 13.11 2.47 -11.69
CA VAL A 41 12.41 1.60 -10.74
C VAL A 41 11.76 0.41 -11.46
N ALA A 42 11.17 0.61 -12.64
CA ALA A 42 10.63 -0.48 -13.43
C ALA A 42 11.71 -1.53 -13.78
N LEU A 43 12.90 -1.08 -14.16
CA LEU A 43 14.04 -1.97 -14.42
C LEU A 43 14.55 -2.68 -13.16
N LEU A 44 14.60 -2.00 -12.02
CA LEU A 44 14.95 -2.61 -10.74
C LEU A 44 13.96 -3.71 -10.34
N ARG A 45 12.66 -3.46 -10.50
CA ARG A 45 11.62 -4.47 -10.24
C ARG A 45 11.73 -5.66 -11.19
N ALA A 46 11.97 -5.41 -12.48
CA ALA A 46 12.19 -6.46 -13.47
C ALA A 46 13.44 -7.31 -13.17
N ALA A 47 14.46 -6.71 -12.54
CA ALA A 47 15.66 -7.41 -12.07
C ALA A 47 15.47 -8.16 -10.74
N GLY A 48 14.26 -8.18 -10.18
CA GLY A 48 13.90 -8.93 -8.97
C GLY A 48 14.09 -8.16 -7.66
N HIS A 49 14.42 -6.87 -7.70
CA HIS A 49 14.48 -6.08 -6.47
C HIS A 49 13.07 -5.83 -5.90
N PRO A 50 12.86 -6.01 -4.58
CA PRO A 50 11.53 -5.93 -3.97
C PRO A 50 11.10 -4.49 -3.72
N VAL A 51 11.07 -3.68 -4.78
CA VAL A 51 10.58 -2.30 -4.72
C VAL A 51 9.07 -2.28 -4.85
N ARG A 52 8.39 -1.68 -3.87
CA ARG A 52 6.94 -1.49 -3.84
C ARG A 52 6.61 -0.07 -4.28
N ALA A 53 5.58 0.05 -5.12
CA ALA A 53 5.03 1.33 -5.54
C ALA A 53 3.73 1.57 -4.78
N THR A 54 3.65 2.69 -4.06
CA THR A 54 2.45 3.15 -3.35
C THR A 54 1.98 4.49 -3.93
N ASN A 55 0.79 4.95 -3.53
CA ASN A 55 0.33 6.28 -3.94
C ASN A 55 1.18 7.45 -3.37
N ARG A 56 2.06 7.16 -2.41
CA ARG A 56 2.96 8.13 -1.76
C ARG A 56 4.40 8.05 -2.27
N GLY A 57 4.75 7.05 -3.07
CA GLY A 57 6.10 6.85 -3.60
C GLY A 57 6.56 5.41 -3.49
N TYR A 58 7.86 5.22 -3.60
CA TYR A 58 8.52 3.92 -3.58
C TYR A 58 9.12 3.60 -2.22
N LEU A 59 9.09 2.33 -1.86
CA LEU A 59 9.85 1.79 -0.73
C LEU A 59 10.41 0.41 -1.07
N LEU A 60 11.42 -0.01 -0.31
CA LEU A 60 11.96 -1.35 -0.42
C LEU A 60 11.27 -2.26 0.60
N SER A 61 10.63 -3.32 0.10
CA SER A 61 10.03 -4.35 0.95
C SER A 61 11.13 -5.11 1.69
N ARG A 62 10.91 -5.36 2.98
CA ARG A 62 11.82 -6.19 3.79
C ARG A 62 11.13 -7.51 4.11
N PRO A 63 11.83 -8.64 4.09
CA PRO A 63 11.27 -9.89 4.58
C PRO A 63 10.82 -9.74 6.03
N THR A 64 9.67 -10.30 6.33
CA THR A 64 9.12 -10.31 7.69
C THR A 64 8.47 -11.65 7.95
N THR A 65 8.49 -12.08 9.21
CA THR A 65 7.78 -13.27 9.71
C THR A 65 6.52 -12.89 10.47
N ARG A 66 6.15 -11.60 10.48
CA ARG A 66 4.94 -11.13 11.14
C ARG A 66 3.70 -11.76 10.51
N PRO A 67 2.70 -12.16 11.32
CA PRO A 67 1.48 -12.75 10.80
C PRO A 67 0.72 -11.78 9.90
N ARG A 68 0.05 -12.34 8.89
CA ARG A 68 -0.76 -11.63 7.92
C ARG A 68 -2.10 -12.31 7.75
N ARG A 69 -3.13 -11.53 7.49
CA ARG A 69 -4.46 -12.04 7.18
C ARG A 69 -5.15 -11.13 6.17
N SER A 70 -5.94 -11.73 5.30
CA SER A 70 -6.79 -11.01 4.36
C SER A 70 -8.17 -10.81 4.96
N PHE A 71 -8.70 -9.59 4.82
CA PHE A 71 -10.04 -9.22 5.28
C PHE A 71 -10.86 -8.75 4.10
N PRO A 72 -11.85 -9.55 3.64
CA PRO A 72 -12.82 -9.10 2.65
C PRO A 72 -13.80 -8.14 3.31
N VAL A 73 -13.98 -6.99 2.70
CA VAL A 73 -14.81 -5.89 3.21
C VAL A 73 -15.68 -5.28 2.11
N GLN A 74 -16.74 -4.62 2.51
CA GLN A 74 -17.56 -3.82 1.63
C GLN A 74 -18.06 -2.58 2.37
N HIS A 75 -17.87 -1.42 1.78
CA HIS A 75 -18.37 -0.15 2.28
C HIS A 75 -18.38 0.91 1.19
N THR A 76 -18.94 2.07 1.48
CA THR A 76 -18.96 3.23 0.58
C THR A 76 -17.61 3.98 0.63
N ARG A 77 -17.40 4.88 -0.34
CA ARG A 77 -16.24 5.76 -0.38
C ARG A 77 -16.10 6.60 0.90
N ASP A 78 -17.20 7.08 1.45
CA ASP A 78 -17.20 7.94 2.64
C ASP A 78 -16.75 7.19 3.91
N GLU A 79 -16.76 5.88 3.88
CA GLU A 79 -16.37 5.01 4.99
C GLU A 79 -14.91 4.53 4.93
N ILE A 80 -14.18 4.86 3.86
CA ILE A 80 -12.77 4.45 3.69
C ILE A 80 -11.91 4.88 4.87
N ALA A 81 -12.04 6.12 5.32
CA ALA A 81 -11.26 6.64 6.44
C ALA A 81 -11.56 5.88 7.74
N ALA A 82 -12.83 5.60 8.04
CA ALA A 82 -13.25 4.89 9.23
C ALA A 82 -12.74 3.45 9.26
N GLU A 83 -12.79 2.76 8.11
CA GLU A 83 -12.28 1.40 7.98
C GLU A 83 -10.76 1.32 8.22
N LEU A 84 -10.00 2.12 7.49
CA LEU A 84 -8.53 2.11 7.60
C LEU A 84 -8.07 2.54 8.99
N GLU A 85 -8.71 3.56 9.59
CA GLU A 85 -8.42 3.99 10.94
C GLU A 85 -8.68 2.88 11.95
N ALA A 86 -9.77 2.13 11.82
CA ALA A 86 -10.09 1.01 12.68
C ALA A 86 -9.01 -0.06 12.67
N ILE A 87 -8.49 -0.42 11.49
CA ILE A 87 -7.41 -1.40 11.37
C ILE A 87 -6.13 -0.91 12.06
N LEU A 88 -5.77 0.36 11.85
CA LEU A 88 -4.57 0.95 12.47
C LEU A 88 -4.70 1.08 13.99
N GLN A 89 -5.87 1.42 14.51
CA GLN A 89 -6.12 1.53 15.96
C GLN A 89 -5.94 0.21 16.69
N GLU A 90 -6.28 -0.91 16.05
CA GLU A 90 -6.09 -2.24 16.63
C GLU A 90 -4.62 -2.74 16.52
N GLY A 91 -3.75 -1.99 15.86
CA GLY A 91 -2.34 -2.33 15.69
C GLY A 91 -2.00 -3.02 14.36
N GLY A 92 -2.93 -3.07 13.42
CA GLY A 92 -2.70 -3.60 12.08
C GLY A 92 -1.93 -2.62 11.20
N THR A 93 -1.15 -3.17 10.26
CA THR A 93 -0.58 -2.45 9.12
C THR A 93 -1.32 -2.88 7.87
N VAL A 94 -1.92 -1.95 7.13
CA VAL A 94 -2.61 -2.25 5.87
C VAL A 94 -1.56 -2.33 4.76
N LEU A 95 -1.29 -3.53 4.26
CA LEU A 95 -0.26 -3.73 3.23
C LEU A 95 -0.77 -3.36 1.84
N ASP A 96 -1.98 -3.77 1.50
CA ASP A 96 -2.54 -3.59 0.17
C ASP A 96 -4.06 -3.50 0.18
N THR A 97 -4.60 -3.22 -0.98
CA THR A 97 -6.01 -3.45 -1.31
C THR A 97 -6.10 -4.22 -2.62
N SER A 98 -7.02 -5.16 -2.71
CA SER A 98 -7.26 -5.94 -3.92
C SER A 98 -8.73 -6.03 -4.26
N ILE A 99 -9.04 -6.14 -5.55
CA ILE A 99 -10.37 -6.38 -6.09
C ILE A 99 -10.32 -7.50 -7.12
N GLU A 100 -11.45 -8.17 -7.35
CA GLU A 100 -11.66 -9.06 -8.47
C GLU A 100 -12.26 -8.27 -9.65
N HIS A 101 -11.51 -8.14 -10.72
CA HIS A 101 -11.95 -7.46 -11.93
C HIS A 101 -12.30 -8.47 -13.02
N ARG A 102 -13.46 -8.29 -13.70
CA ARG A 102 -13.98 -9.27 -14.66
C ARG A 102 -13.05 -9.55 -15.84
N LEU A 103 -12.29 -8.56 -16.28
CA LEU A 103 -11.38 -8.69 -17.42
C LEU A 103 -9.94 -9.02 -16.98
N TYR A 104 -9.45 -8.36 -15.93
CA TYR A 104 -8.04 -8.44 -15.54
C TYR A 104 -7.77 -9.45 -14.42
N GLY A 105 -8.81 -10.05 -13.82
CA GLY A 105 -8.67 -10.87 -12.64
C GLY A 105 -8.39 -10.05 -11.40
N GLN A 106 -7.56 -10.55 -10.50
CA GLN A 106 -7.21 -9.82 -9.29
C GLN A 106 -6.30 -8.62 -9.58
N ILE A 107 -6.74 -7.45 -9.15
CA ILE A 107 -5.94 -6.22 -9.17
C ILE A 107 -5.56 -5.89 -7.74
N THR A 108 -4.27 -5.82 -7.45
CA THR A 108 -3.74 -5.51 -6.12
C THR A 108 -2.88 -4.25 -6.18
N VAL A 109 -3.09 -3.35 -5.24
CA VAL A 109 -2.33 -2.09 -5.10
C VAL A 109 -1.72 -2.03 -3.71
N ASP A 110 -0.41 -1.82 -3.63
CA ASP A 110 0.29 -1.65 -2.36
C ASP A 110 -0.08 -0.32 -1.70
N LEU A 111 -0.42 -0.34 -0.44
CA LEU A 111 -0.73 0.85 0.37
C LEU A 111 0.34 1.12 1.42
N ILE A 112 0.72 0.13 2.19
CA ILE A 112 1.70 0.18 3.29
C ILE A 112 1.36 1.29 4.29
N LEU A 113 0.17 1.22 4.85
CA LEU A 113 -0.29 2.16 5.88
C LEU A 113 -0.01 1.58 7.27
N ARG A 114 0.89 2.23 8.01
CA ARG A 114 1.38 1.74 9.31
C ARG A 114 0.86 2.54 10.49
N ASP A 115 0.55 3.82 10.25
CA ASP A 115 0.18 4.77 11.28
C ASP A 115 -0.76 5.87 10.74
N ARG A 116 -1.18 6.76 11.64
CA ARG A 116 -2.08 7.87 11.28
C ARG A 116 -1.45 8.87 10.30
N ALA A 117 -0.15 9.05 10.32
CA ALA A 117 0.54 9.95 9.38
C ALA A 117 0.47 9.36 7.96
N ASP A 118 0.71 8.07 7.81
CA ASP A 118 0.55 7.36 6.54
C ASP A 118 -0.90 7.46 6.04
N LEU A 119 -1.88 7.26 6.91
CA LEU A 119 -3.30 7.37 6.57
C LEU A 119 -3.68 8.78 6.12
N ALA A 120 -3.22 9.81 6.83
CA ALA A 120 -3.48 11.19 6.46
C ALA A 120 -2.94 11.53 5.05
N GLN A 121 -1.74 11.08 4.72
CA GLN A 121 -1.15 11.25 3.39
C GLN A 121 -1.94 10.50 2.30
N PHE A 122 -2.42 9.30 2.60
CA PHE A 122 -3.26 8.55 1.69
C PHE A 122 -4.60 9.25 1.44
N LEU A 123 -5.29 9.66 2.49
CA LEU A 123 -6.60 10.32 2.41
C LEU A 123 -6.52 11.68 1.71
N ALA A 124 -5.41 12.40 1.84
CA ALA A 124 -5.21 13.68 1.16
C ALA A 124 -5.24 13.58 -0.37
N ARG A 125 -4.93 12.40 -0.92
CA ARG A 125 -4.94 12.13 -2.36
C ARG A 125 -6.25 11.51 -2.87
N LEU A 126 -7.11 11.08 -1.97
CA LEU A 126 -8.35 10.39 -2.32
C LEU A 126 -9.36 11.27 -3.09
N PRO A 127 -9.54 12.57 -2.78
CA PRO A 127 -10.50 13.41 -3.49
C PRO A 127 -10.23 13.60 -4.98
N GLU A 128 -8.97 13.42 -5.41
CA GLU A 128 -8.53 13.66 -6.79
C GLU A 128 -8.69 12.45 -7.71
N SER A 129 -9.08 11.30 -7.16
CA SER A 129 -9.16 10.04 -7.92
C SER A 129 -10.30 9.15 -7.43
N SER A 130 -10.74 8.24 -8.28
CA SER A 130 -11.62 7.14 -7.88
C SER A 130 -10.85 6.12 -7.06
N SER A 131 -11.49 5.54 -6.06
CA SER A 131 -10.91 4.41 -5.33
C SER A 131 -11.06 3.12 -6.16
N LEU A 132 -10.14 2.16 -5.94
CA LEU A 132 -10.18 0.87 -6.62
C LEU A 132 -11.48 0.11 -6.31
N ALA A 133 -11.98 0.21 -5.07
CA ALA A 133 -13.19 -0.45 -4.61
C ALA A 133 -14.47 0.03 -5.31
N GLU A 134 -14.48 1.25 -5.89
CA GLU A 134 -15.62 1.74 -6.66
C GLU A 134 -15.88 0.91 -7.92
N LEU A 135 -14.87 0.20 -8.45
CA LEU A 135 -15.03 -0.72 -9.57
C LEU A 135 -15.83 -1.98 -9.23
N THR A 136 -15.97 -2.29 -7.96
CA THR A 136 -16.63 -3.50 -7.44
C THR A 136 -17.75 -3.19 -6.45
N ASN A 137 -18.36 -2.02 -6.55
CA ASN A 137 -19.44 -1.57 -5.67
C ASN A 137 -19.05 -1.63 -4.18
N GLY A 138 -17.84 -1.22 -3.85
CA GLY A 138 -17.30 -1.20 -2.50
C GLY A 138 -16.67 -2.51 -2.02
N TRP A 139 -16.80 -3.61 -2.76
CA TRP A 139 -16.15 -4.89 -2.43
C TRP A 139 -14.66 -4.83 -2.70
N HIS A 140 -13.87 -5.13 -1.67
CA HIS A 140 -12.42 -5.26 -1.79
C HIS A 140 -11.87 -6.08 -0.63
N THR A 141 -10.59 -6.41 -0.71
CA THR A 141 -9.89 -7.16 0.32
C THR A 141 -8.63 -6.40 0.73
N HIS A 142 -8.39 -6.29 2.03
CA HIS A 142 -7.11 -5.81 2.56
C HIS A 142 -6.28 -6.95 3.10
N THR A 143 -4.99 -6.96 2.78
CA THR A 143 -3.99 -7.75 3.51
C THR A 143 -3.47 -6.90 4.65
N VAL A 144 -3.62 -7.40 5.88
CA VAL A 144 -3.17 -6.74 7.10
C VAL A 144 -2.07 -7.57 7.75
N GLU A 145 -1.00 -6.89 8.14
CA GLU A 145 0.11 -7.44 8.92
C GLU A 145 0.04 -6.91 10.35
N ALA A 146 0.37 -7.75 11.32
CA ALA A 146 0.37 -7.35 12.73
C ALA A 146 1.48 -8.08 13.51
N ASP A 147 1.70 -7.66 14.76
CA ASP A 147 2.70 -8.28 15.63
C ASP A 147 2.30 -9.68 16.11
N SER A 148 1.00 -9.97 16.14
CA SER A 148 0.45 -11.25 16.59
C SER A 148 -0.87 -11.59 15.92
N GLU A 149 -1.26 -12.87 15.99
CA GLU A 149 -2.58 -13.34 15.54
C GLU A 149 -3.73 -12.71 16.36
N GLU A 150 -3.51 -12.45 17.65
CA GLU A 150 -4.50 -11.80 18.53
C GLU A 150 -4.84 -10.39 18.04
N VAL A 151 -3.87 -9.65 17.52
CA VAL A 151 -4.11 -8.34 16.90
C VAL A 151 -4.94 -8.49 15.62
N LEU A 152 -4.66 -9.49 14.79
CA LEU A 152 -5.46 -9.78 13.59
C LEU A 152 -6.90 -10.18 13.95
N ASP A 153 -7.09 -10.92 15.04
CA ASP A 153 -8.42 -11.24 15.56
C ASP A 153 -9.16 -9.97 16.01
N ALA A 154 -8.47 -9.06 16.67
CA ALA A 154 -9.03 -7.77 17.09
C ALA A 154 -9.43 -6.90 15.88
N VAL A 155 -8.61 -6.87 14.83
CA VAL A 155 -8.93 -6.20 13.57
C VAL A 155 -10.20 -6.78 12.95
N GLY A 156 -10.31 -8.11 12.86
CA GLY A 156 -11.49 -8.78 12.33
C GLY A 156 -12.77 -8.45 13.11
N ARG A 157 -12.72 -8.53 14.44
CA ARG A 157 -13.86 -8.15 15.29
C ARG A 157 -14.26 -6.70 15.09
N ARG A 158 -13.29 -5.78 15.00
CA ARG A 158 -13.58 -4.37 14.83
C ARG A 158 -14.22 -4.08 13.47
N LEU A 159 -13.75 -4.70 12.39
CA LEU A 159 -14.37 -4.58 11.08
C LEU A 159 -15.78 -5.17 11.03
N ASP A 160 -16.02 -6.27 11.74
CA ASP A 160 -17.35 -6.87 11.88
C ASP A 160 -18.31 -5.97 12.66
N GLU A 161 -17.89 -5.41 13.79
CA GLU A 161 -18.66 -4.45 14.58
C GLU A 161 -19.08 -3.21 13.79
N LEU A 162 -18.21 -2.74 12.89
CA LEU A 162 -18.50 -1.61 12.01
C LEU A 162 -19.39 -1.99 10.80
N GLY A 163 -19.64 -3.28 10.62
CA GLY A 163 -20.45 -3.79 9.51
C GLY A 163 -19.74 -3.83 8.16
N PHE A 164 -18.40 -3.73 8.14
CA PHE A 164 -17.61 -3.74 6.92
C PHE A 164 -17.18 -5.14 6.49
N LEU A 165 -16.94 -6.04 7.44
CA LEU A 165 -16.45 -7.39 7.15
C LEU A 165 -17.48 -8.19 6.35
N ARG A 166 -16.99 -8.92 5.35
CA ARG A 166 -17.77 -9.85 4.54
C ARG A 166 -17.17 -11.26 4.61
N GLU A 167 -18.00 -12.26 4.47
CA GLU A 167 -17.53 -13.62 4.32
C GLU A 167 -17.12 -13.85 2.86
N GLU A 168 -16.04 -14.62 2.67
CA GLU A 168 -15.69 -15.11 1.35
C GLU A 168 -16.77 -16.10 0.89
N CYS A 169 -17.31 -15.89 -0.30
CA CYS A 169 -18.23 -16.82 -0.94
C CYS A 169 -17.51 -18.06 -1.45
#